data_e45ad33dd6ab1f63d54cfa9da0209d1f
#
_entry.id   e45ad33dd6ab1f63d54cfa9da0209d1f
#
_cell.length_a   1.000
_cell.length_b   1.000
_cell.length_c   1.000
_cell.angle_alpha   90.00
_cell.angle_beta   90.00
_cell.angle_gamma   90.00
#
_symmetry.space_group_name_H-M   'P 1'
#
loop_
_entity.id
_entity.type
_entity.pdbx_description
1 polymer ?
#
loop_
_entity_poly.entity_id
_entity_poly.type
_entity_poly.pdbx_seq_one_letter_code
_entity_poly.pdbx_strand_id
1 'polypeptide(L)'
;MSLSLAGAFGALPRIAFAVVLSAILHAAAFDGVARAQSPAPPPQAEPQPEMREACPGLLANARPPIVPAALKFAALNTDQVRLTFIGHATFLIESPQGVRIATDYNDYLRLPALPDIATMNHAHDTHFSDHPNPAIKYVLRGWGPSPDEPAVWDLKYGDVRVRNVPTNIRNWGGGTERYGNSIFVFEIANLCIAHLGHLHHTLTQQQLNAIGRVDVVMAPVDGNYTLDLDGMMEVLTALKAQIIIPMHFFGPGTLERFLQRAAQQWPVERSEIPMTVVSKTTLPESPKVLVLTGF
;
A
#
# COMPACT_ATOMS: atom_id res chain seq x y z
N MET A 1 24.79 30.49 52.28
CA MET A 1 25.09 29.25 53.02
C MET A 1 25.45 28.18 52.04
N SER A 2 26.71 27.80 52.01
CA SER A 2 27.36 26.73 51.24
C SER A 2 26.94 25.35 51.74
N LEU A 3 26.78 24.42 50.89
CA LEU A 3 27.18 23.03 51.14
C LEU A 3 27.38 22.28 49.82
N SER A 4 28.64 22.01 49.58
CA SER A 4 29.20 21.09 48.60
C SER A 4 29.14 19.67 49.17
N LEU A 5 28.86 18.68 48.32
CA LEU A 5 29.24 17.29 48.59
C LEU A 5 29.60 16.59 47.27
N ALA A 6 30.89 16.28 47.19
CA ALA A 6 31.51 15.42 46.19
C ALA A 6 31.47 13.96 46.64
N GLY A 7 31.57 13.03 45.73
CA GLY A 7 31.84 11.61 45.96
C GLY A 7 31.21 10.77 44.85
N ALA A 8 31.76 9.76 44.26
CA ALA A 8 33.08 9.13 44.27
C ALA A 8 33.13 8.21 43.03
N PHE A 9 34.26 8.13 42.42
CA PHE A 9 34.62 7.19 41.37
C PHE A 9 34.57 5.73 41.83
N GLY A 10 33.93 4.86 41.09
CA GLY A 10 34.00 3.41 41.24
C GLY A 10 34.44 2.76 39.93
N ALA A 11 35.71 2.32 39.88
CA ALA A 11 36.30 1.59 38.80
C ALA A 11 35.98 0.09 38.96
N LEU A 12 35.58 -0.56 37.87
CA LEU A 12 35.44 -2.02 37.76
C LEU A 12 36.61 -2.62 37.00
N PRO A 13 37.15 -3.81 37.43
CA PRO A 13 38.36 -4.39 36.87
C PRO A 13 38.05 -5.22 35.58
N ARG A 14 39.00 -5.15 34.65
CA ARG A 14 39.09 -6.02 33.47
C ARG A 14 39.59 -7.38 33.89
N ILE A 15 38.85 -8.44 33.62
CA ILE A 15 39.28 -9.83 33.70
C ILE A 15 39.74 -10.28 32.32
N ALA A 16 41.03 -10.59 32.24
CA ALA A 16 41.64 -11.20 31.05
C ALA A 16 41.57 -12.73 31.20
N PHE A 17 41.01 -13.42 30.22
CA PHE A 17 41.08 -14.87 30.10
C PHE A 17 42.21 -15.21 29.16
N ALA A 18 43.24 -15.87 29.72
CA ALA A 18 44.31 -16.53 28.96
C ALA A 18 43.92 -17.94 28.66
N VAL A 19 43.90 -18.33 27.39
CA VAL A 19 43.71 -19.73 26.93
C VAL A 19 45.10 -20.30 26.69
N VAL A 20 45.44 -21.32 27.49
CA VAL A 20 46.66 -22.12 27.34
C VAL A 20 46.36 -23.27 26.35
N LEU A 21 47.09 -23.32 25.26
CA LEU A 21 47.04 -24.42 24.28
C LEU A 21 48.18 -25.42 24.59
N SER A 22 47.82 -26.59 25.07
CA SER A 22 48.79 -27.69 25.25
C SER A 22 48.75 -28.64 24.06
N ALA A 23 49.81 -28.68 23.31
CA ALA A 23 50.03 -29.68 22.25
C ALA A 23 50.71 -30.92 22.84
N ILE A 24 50.10 -32.06 22.68
CA ILE A 24 50.74 -33.37 22.97
C ILE A 24 51.07 -34.05 21.63
N LEU A 25 52.39 -34.19 21.39
CA LEU A 25 52.94 -34.92 20.28
C LEU A 25 53.00 -36.43 20.67
N HIS A 26 52.30 -37.29 19.92
CA HIS A 26 52.57 -38.73 19.97
C HIS A 26 53.15 -39.15 18.63
N ALA A 27 54.44 -39.54 18.65
CA ALA A 27 55.10 -40.23 17.55
C ALA A 27 54.86 -41.72 17.72
N ALA A 28 54.22 -42.36 16.78
CA ALA A 28 54.20 -43.82 16.62
C ALA A 28 54.86 -44.16 15.29
N ALA A 29 56.01 -44.75 15.38
CA ALA A 29 56.69 -45.35 14.24
C ALA A 29 56.00 -46.64 13.87
N PHE A 30 55.59 -46.81 12.63
CA PHE A 30 55.20 -48.08 12.04
C PHE A 30 56.08 -48.35 10.82
N ASP A 31 57.00 -49.37 10.98
CA ASP A 31 57.68 -50.02 9.88
C ASP A 31 56.67 -50.82 9.05
N GLY A 32 56.29 -50.32 7.90
CA GLY A 32 55.42 -51.04 6.96
C GLY A 32 56.14 -51.34 5.64
N VAL A 33 56.40 -52.55 5.40
CA VAL A 33 56.99 -53.14 4.18
C VAL A 33 56.15 -52.69 2.96
N ALA A 34 56.73 -51.93 2.06
CA ALA A 34 56.11 -51.55 0.83
C ALA A 34 55.92 -52.73 -0.12
N ARG A 35 54.66 -53.13 -0.28
CA ARG A 35 54.24 -54.12 -1.28
C ARG A 35 53.86 -53.32 -2.55
N ALA A 36 54.65 -53.51 -3.60
CA ALA A 36 54.31 -52.84 -4.90
C ALA A 36 52.99 -53.44 -5.40
N GLN A 37 51.96 -52.55 -5.40
CA GLN A 37 50.70 -52.84 -6.08
C GLN A 37 50.82 -52.45 -7.55
N SER A 38 50.46 -53.38 -8.43
CA SER A 38 50.32 -53.10 -9.85
C SER A 38 49.36 -51.95 -10.10
N PRO A 39 49.65 -51.04 -11.06
CA PRO A 39 48.74 -49.94 -11.36
C PRO A 39 47.38 -50.49 -11.79
N ALA A 40 46.33 -49.99 -11.15
CA ALA A 40 44.97 -50.25 -11.55
C ALA A 40 44.74 -49.78 -12.98
N PRO A 41 43.93 -50.45 -13.79
CA PRO A 41 43.57 -49.97 -15.11
C PRO A 41 42.89 -48.60 -14.98
N PRO A 42 43.10 -47.71 -15.93
CA PRO A 42 42.45 -46.40 -15.89
C PRO A 42 40.91 -46.56 -15.83
N PRO A 43 40.20 -45.74 -15.05
CA PRO A 43 38.77 -45.83 -14.99
C PRO A 43 38.23 -45.65 -16.43
N GLN A 44 37.42 -46.60 -16.86
CA GLN A 44 36.66 -46.44 -18.11
C GLN A 44 35.80 -45.20 -17.94
N ALA A 45 36.02 -44.24 -18.86
CA ALA A 45 35.19 -43.04 -18.94
C ALA A 45 33.73 -43.49 -19.08
N GLU A 46 32.92 -43.20 -18.08
CA GLU A 46 31.47 -43.32 -18.24
C GLU A 46 31.07 -42.55 -19.49
N PRO A 47 30.20 -43.11 -20.36
CA PRO A 47 29.71 -42.39 -21.52
C PRO A 47 29.09 -41.11 -21.02
N GLN A 48 29.73 -39.99 -21.33
CA GLN A 48 29.12 -38.68 -21.07
C GLN A 48 27.79 -38.70 -21.80
N PRO A 49 26.70 -38.23 -21.11
CA PRO A 49 25.43 -38.12 -21.80
C PRO A 49 25.68 -37.19 -23.00
N GLU A 50 25.40 -37.71 -24.19
CA GLU A 50 25.47 -36.93 -25.42
C GLU A 50 24.75 -35.61 -25.16
N MET A 51 25.50 -34.50 -25.12
CA MET A 51 24.90 -33.18 -25.13
C MET A 51 24.05 -33.14 -26.40
N ARG A 52 22.75 -33.11 -26.25
CA ARG A 52 21.85 -32.88 -27.36
C ARG A 52 22.29 -31.59 -28.02
N GLU A 53 22.79 -31.67 -29.24
CA GLU A 53 23.20 -30.50 -30.05
C GLU A 53 22.07 -29.56 -30.41
N ALA A 54 20.83 -29.94 -30.13
CA ALA A 54 19.70 -29.04 -30.17
C ALA A 54 19.39 -28.58 -28.75
N CYS A 55 19.69 -27.33 -28.39
CA CYS A 55 18.79 -26.60 -27.53
C CYS A 55 17.37 -26.96 -28.00
N PRO A 56 16.43 -27.40 -27.11
CA PRO A 56 15.07 -27.55 -27.51
C PRO A 56 14.70 -26.26 -28.23
N GLY A 57 14.62 -26.34 -29.56
CA GLY A 57 14.43 -25.15 -30.39
C GLY A 57 13.29 -24.44 -29.76
N LEU A 58 13.42 -23.13 -29.50
CA LEU A 58 12.29 -22.29 -29.15
C LEU A 58 11.21 -22.74 -30.12
N LEU A 59 10.27 -23.54 -29.59
CA LEU A 59 9.24 -24.15 -30.42
C LEU A 59 8.66 -22.98 -31.18
N ALA A 60 8.79 -22.99 -32.51
CA ALA A 60 8.22 -21.97 -33.37
C ALA A 60 6.69 -21.93 -33.28
N ASN A 61 6.13 -22.75 -32.42
CA ASN A 61 4.85 -22.73 -31.76
C ASN A 61 4.94 -22.03 -30.38
N ALA A 62 5.75 -21.00 -30.22
CA ALA A 62 5.47 -20.04 -29.19
C ALA A 62 4.02 -19.65 -29.41
N ARG A 63 3.14 -20.15 -28.55
CA ARG A 63 1.75 -19.66 -28.49
C ARG A 63 1.92 -18.14 -28.53
N PRO A 64 1.20 -17.44 -29.44
CA PRO A 64 1.30 -15.99 -29.47
C PRO A 64 1.21 -15.53 -28.03
N PRO A 65 2.07 -14.59 -27.58
CA PRO A 65 2.05 -14.18 -26.21
C PRO A 65 0.59 -14.00 -25.87
N ILE A 66 0.11 -14.69 -24.82
CA ILE A 66 -1.23 -14.42 -24.30
C ILE A 66 -1.09 -12.97 -23.86
N VAL A 67 -1.41 -12.06 -24.79
CA VAL A 67 -1.70 -10.68 -24.41
C VAL A 67 -2.86 -10.88 -23.45
N PRO A 68 -2.70 -10.57 -22.14
CA PRO A 68 -3.79 -10.68 -21.22
C PRO A 68 -4.92 -9.96 -21.92
N ALA A 69 -6.01 -10.68 -22.22
CA ALA A 69 -7.16 -10.06 -22.86
C ALA A 69 -7.42 -8.86 -21.96
N ALA A 70 -7.16 -7.65 -22.47
CA ALA A 70 -7.35 -6.44 -21.69
C ALA A 70 -8.76 -6.61 -21.16
N LEU A 71 -8.90 -6.75 -19.84
CA LEU A 71 -10.19 -6.99 -19.20
C LEU A 71 -11.09 -5.88 -19.72
N LYS A 72 -11.85 -6.18 -20.78
CA LYS A 72 -12.86 -5.25 -21.28
C LYS A 72 -13.98 -5.35 -20.28
N PHE A 73 -13.85 -4.55 -19.22
CA PHE A 73 -14.95 -4.36 -18.31
C PHE A 73 -16.15 -3.91 -19.11
N ALA A 74 -17.32 -4.44 -18.77
CA ALA A 74 -18.55 -3.98 -19.36
C ALA A 74 -18.64 -2.45 -19.29
N ALA A 75 -19.12 -1.82 -20.34
CA ALA A 75 -19.31 -0.38 -20.37
C ALA A 75 -20.22 0.03 -19.19
N LEU A 76 -19.90 1.17 -18.57
CA LEU A 76 -20.72 1.73 -17.53
C LEU A 76 -21.94 2.44 -18.13
N ASN A 77 -23.08 2.34 -17.47
CA ASN A 77 -24.21 3.20 -17.76
C ASN A 77 -23.89 4.65 -17.31
N THR A 78 -24.64 5.61 -17.81
CA THR A 78 -24.39 7.06 -17.58
C THR A 78 -24.49 7.49 -16.12
N ASP A 79 -25.13 6.68 -15.27
CA ASP A 79 -25.32 6.90 -13.83
C ASP A 79 -24.37 6.06 -12.95
N GLN A 80 -23.46 5.29 -13.56
CA GLN A 80 -22.59 4.32 -12.87
C GLN A 80 -21.15 4.80 -12.75
N VAL A 81 -20.51 4.46 -11.64
CA VAL A 81 -19.08 4.63 -11.39
C VAL A 81 -18.49 3.29 -10.97
N ARG A 82 -17.35 2.91 -11.56
CA ARG A 82 -16.61 1.73 -11.14
C ARG A 82 -15.49 2.12 -10.18
N LEU A 83 -15.41 1.40 -9.06
CA LEU A 83 -14.35 1.54 -8.07
C LEU A 83 -13.59 0.22 -8.01
N THR A 84 -12.31 0.24 -8.32
CA THR A 84 -11.44 -0.94 -8.29
C THR A 84 -10.35 -0.71 -7.24
N PHE A 85 -10.28 -1.56 -6.23
CA PHE A 85 -9.23 -1.52 -5.21
C PHE A 85 -7.98 -2.19 -5.76
N ILE A 86 -6.91 -1.43 -5.94
CA ILE A 86 -5.63 -1.93 -6.45
C ILE A 86 -4.76 -2.48 -5.33
N GLY A 87 -4.82 -1.84 -4.16
CA GLY A 87 -4.07 -2.22 -2.97
C GLY A 87 -3.71 -1.01 -2.13
N HIS A 88 -3.38 -1.22 -0.87
CA HIS A 88 -3.03 -0.20 0.11
C HIS A 88 -4.08 0.92 0.20
N ALA A 89 -3.82 2.10 -0.37
CA ALA A 89 -4.76 3.22 -0.48
C ALA A 89 -5.06 3.59 -1.93
N THR A 90 -4.62 2.78 -2.90
CA THR A 90 -4.79 3.05 -4.32
C THR A 90 -6.05 2.41 -4.86
N PHE A 91 -6.90 3.23 -5.45
CA PHE A 91 -8.06 2.81 -6.23
C PHE A 91 -7.95 3.33 -7.67
N LEU A 92 -8.54 2.60 -8.59
CA LEU A 92 -8.87 3.10 -9.91
C LEU A 92 -10.37 3.39 -9.94
N ILE A 93 -10.72 4.65 -10.17
CA ILE A 93 -12.10 5.13 -10.33
C ILE A 93 -12.33 5.37 -11.81
N GLU A 94 -13.39 4.79 -12.37
CA GLU A 94 -13.74 4.96 -13.77
C GLU A 94 -15.14 5.58 -13.89
N SER A 95 -15.23 6.68 -14.65
CA SER A 95 -16.47 7.37 -14.93
C SER A 95 -17.22 6.77 -16.13
N PRO A 96 -18.52 7.08 -16.33
CA PRO A 96 -19.29 6.68 -17.50
C PRO A 96 -18.66 7.07 -18.85
N GLN A 97 -18.02 8.23 -18.93
CA GLN A 97 -17.36 8.68 -20.15
C GLN A 97 -15.91 8.16 -20.30
N GLY A 98 -15.48 7.27 -19.40
CA GLY A 98 -14.17 6.62 -19.47
C GLY A 98 -13.03 7.42 -18.90
N VAL A 99 -13.29 8.51 -18.13
CA VAL A 99 -12.25 9.19 -17.35
C VAL A 99 -11.79 8.27 -16.24
N ARG A 100 -10.48 8.09 -16.11
CA ARG A 100 -9.83 7.24 -15.12
C ARG A 100 -9.07 8.08 -14.12
N ILE A 101 -9.28 7.77 -12.85
CA ILE A 101 -8.64 8.47 -11.73
C ILE A 101 -7.93 7.41 -10.87
N ALA A 102 -6.64 7.61 -10.59
CA ALA A 102 -5.92 6.82 -9.60
C ALA A 102 -5.78 7.61 -8.30
N THR A 103 -6.21 7.04 -7.18
CA THR A 103 -5.99 7.63 -5.87
C THR A 103 -4.66 7.16 -5.29
N ASP A 104 -3.99 8.03 -4.53
CA ASP A 104 -2.69 7.75 -3.90
C ASP A 104 -1.72 7.01 -4.84
N TYR A 105 -1.57 7.61 -6.05
CA TYR A 105 -0.72 7.10 -7.11
C TYR A 105 0.73 7.04 -6.64
N ASN A 106 1.34 5.89 -6.75
CA ASN A 106 2.71 5.62 -6.28
C ASN A 106 3.48 4.74 -7.27
N ASP A 107 4.76 4.47 -6.97
CA ASP A 107 5.65 3.69 -7.83
C ASP A 107 5.61 2.18 -7.57
N TYR A 108 4.89 1.72 -6.55
CA TYR A 108 4.87 0.32 -6.11
C TYR A 108 3.73 -0.48 -6.74
N LEU A 109 2.58 0.14 -6.93
CA LEU A 109 1.37 -0.53 -7.42
C LEU A 109 1.20 -0.32 -8.93
N ARG A 110 0.93 -1.41 -9.64
CA ARG A 110 0.68 -1.36 -11.08
C ARG A 110 -0.81 -1.23 -11.35
N LEU A 111 -1.19 -0.16 -12.01
CA LEU A 111 -2.56 0.05 -12.45
C LEU A 111 -2.86 -0.79 -13.70
N PRO A 112 -4.09 -1.32 -13.84
CA PRO A 112 -4.51 -2.07 -15.04
C PRO A 112 -4.63 -1.18 -16.29
N ALA A 113 -4.72 0.15 -16.10
CA ALA A 113 -4.77 1.13 -17.16
C ALA A 113 -4.15 2.45 -16.71
N LEU A 114 -3.60 3.23 -17.65
CA LEU A 114 -3.09 4.57 -17.38
C LEU A 114 -4.26 5.48 -16.97
N PRO A 115 -4.17 6.21 -15.84
CA PRO A 115 -5.18 7.16 -15.43
C PRO A 115 -5.03 8.48 -16.20
N ASP A 116 -6.14 9.20 -16.33
CA ASP A 116 -6.14 10.60 -16.79
C ASP A 116 -5.77 11.56 -15.65
N ILE A 117 -6.18 11.21 -14.42
CA ILE A 117 -5.98 11.99 -13.20
C ILE A 117 -5.32 11.11 -12.16
N ALA A 118 -4.29 11.59 -11.49
CA ALA A 118 -3.70 10.97 -10.31
C ALA A 118 -3.81 11.92 -9.12
N THR A 119 -4.29 11.42 -7.97
CA THR A 119 -4.20 12.14 -6.70
C THR A 119 -3.10 11.54 -5.84
N MET A 120 -2.47 12.32 -4.99
CA MET A 120 -1.33 11.93 -4.14
C MET A 120 -1.41 12.61 -2.79
N ASN A 121 -0.91 11.96 -1.75
CA ASN A 121 -0.75 12.52 -0.40
C ASN A 121 0.70 12.39 0.08
N HIS A 122 1.15 13.26 0.98
CA HIS A 122 2.56 13.43 1.32
C HIS A 122 3.00 12.63 2.56
N ALA A 123 2.19 11.72 3.08
CA ALA A 123 2.51 11.00 4.32
C ALA A 123 3.78 10.15 4.20
N HIS A 124 3.88 9.35 3.14
CA HIS A 124 5.07 8.57 2.78
C HIS A 124 4.93 8.03 1.33
N ASP A 125 6.00 7.43 0.81
CA ASP A 125 6.17 7.04 -0.59
C ASP A 125 5.11 6.08 -1.16
N THR A 126 4.35 5.38 -0.32
CA THR A 126 3.22 4.57 -0.79
C THR A 126 1.97 5.38 -1.18
N HIS A 127 1.99 6.70 -0.96
CA HIS A 127 0.90 7.62 -1.28
C HIS A 127 1.22 8.61 -2.38
N PHE A 128 2.47 8.65 -2.86
CA PHE A 128 2.88 9.53 -3.95
C PHE A 128 3.99 8.93 -4.82
N SER A 129 4.24 9.56 -5.95
CA SER A 129 5.41 9.37 -6.81
C SER A 129 6.06 10.72 -7.08
N ASP A 130 7.40 10.76 -6.98
CA ASP A 130 8.18 11.92 -7.43
C ASP A 130 8.26 11.99 -8.95
N HIS A 131 8.08 10.83 -9.62
CA HIS A 131 8.23 10.66 -11.06
C HIS A 131 6.97 10.04 -11.68
N PRO A 132 5.78 10.67 -11.54
CA PRO A 132 4.57 10.12 -12.12
C PRO A 132 4.72 9.99 -13.64
N ASN A 133 4.04 8.98 -14.21
CA ASN A 133 4.06 8.76 -15.65
C ASN A 133 3.68 10.06 -16.38
N PRO A 134 4.53 10.58 -17.29
CA PRO A 134 4.31 11.87 -17.96
C PRO A 134 3.09 11.88 -18.89
N ALA A 135 2.51 10.71 -19.21
CA ALA A 135 1.27 10.62 -19.97
C ALA A 135 0.01 10.83 -19.12
N ILE A 136 0.12 10.91 -17.78
CA ILE A 136 -0.98 11.31 -16.91
C ILE A 136 -1.25 12.80 -17.11
N LYS A 137 -2.48 13.14 -17.48
CA LYS A 137 -2.83 14.53 -17.82
C LYS A 137 -2.81 15.48 -16.63
N TYR A 138 -3.28 14.99 -15.48
CA TYR A 138 -3.42 15.78 -14.25
C TYR A 138 -2.87 15.03 -13.06
N VAL A 139 -1.89 15.63 -12.39
CA VAL A 139 -1.32 15.12 -11.14
C VAL A 139 -1.66 16.10 -10.02
N LEU A 140 -2.58 15.70 -9.14
CA LEU A 140 -3.11 16.52 -8.05
C LEU A 140 -2.41 16.14 -6.75
N ARG A 141 -1.39 16.91 -6.37
CA ARG A 141 -0.73 16.74 -5.08
C ARG A 141 -1.60 17.30 -3.97
N GLY A 142 -1.84 16.51 -2.94
CA GLY A 142 -2.67 16.87 -1.78
C GLY A 142 -1.96 17.76 -0.75
N TRP A 143 -0.76 18.25 -1.06
CA TRP A 143 0.01 19.22 -0.29
C TRP A 143 0.36 20.42 -1.15
N GLY A 144 0.60 21.56 -0.49
CA GLY A 144 0.93 22.81 -1.14
C GLY A 144 2.39 22.93 -1.54
N PRO A 145 2.78 24.03 -2.18
CA PRO A 145 4.15 24.29 -2.61
C PRO A 145 5.09 24.55 -1.41
N SER A 146 4.54 24.89 -0.25
CA SER A 146 5.27 25.05 1.00
C SER A 146 4.48 24.45 2.17
N PRO A 147 5.13 24.14 3.31
CA PRO A 147 4.46 23.57 4.49
C PRO A 147 3.35 24.43 5.09
N ASP A 148 3.33 25.73 4.80
CA ASP A 148 2.33 26.68 5.32
C ASP A 148 1.19 26.95 4.34
N GLU A 149 1.25 26.42 3.13
CA GLU A 149 0.26 26.61 2.09
C GLU A 149 -0.50 25.31 1.81
N PRO A 150 -1.85 25.31 1.93
CA PRO A 150 -2.63 24.14 1.57
C PRO A 150 -2.68 23.94 0.05
N ALA A 151 -2.77 22.70 -0.40
CA ALA A 151 -3.22 22.43 -1.76
C ALA A 151 -4.68 22.88 -1.93
N VAL A 152 -4.99 23.48 -3.08
CA VAL A 152 -6.37 23.87 -3.45
C VAL A 152 -6.66 23.35 -4.85
N TRP A 153 -7.54 22.37 -4.94
CA TRP A 153 -7.95 21.77 -6.20
C TRP A 153 -9.46 21.87 -6.41
N ASP A 154 -9.85 22.29 -7.60
CA ASP A 154 -11.20 22.22 -8.15
C ASP A 154 -11.07 21.97 -9.65
N LEU A 155 -10.76 20.73 -10.02
CA LEU A 155 -10.56 20.30 -11.40
C LEU A 155 -11.86 19.75 -11.98
N LYS A 156 -12.25 20.22 -13.16
CA LYS A 156 -13.29 19.61 -13.99
C LYS A 156 -12.66 19.02 -15.25
N TYR A 157 -12.87 17.72 -15.48
CA TYR A 157 -12.38 17.05 -16.66
C TYR A 157 -13.37 15.97 -17.10
N GLY A 158 -13.86 16.07 -18.34
CA GLY A 158 -14.94 15.21 -18.83
C GLY A 158 -16.20 15.32 -17.94
N ASP A 159 -16.68 14.20 -17.48
CA ASP A 159 -17.84 14.06 -16.58
C ASP A 159 -17.46 13.99 -15.09
N VAL A 160 -16.23 14.39 -14.75
CA VAL A 160 -15.69 14.34 -13.39
C VAL A 160 -15.34 15.73 -12.87
N ARG A 161 -15.65 15.98 -11.59
CA ARG A 161 -15.07 17.08 -10.82
C ARG A 161 -14.29 16.51 -9.64
N VAL A 162 -13.05 16.97 -9.45
CA VAL A 162 -12.18 16.58 -8.32
C VAL A 162 -11.86 17.83 -7.52
N ARG A 163 -12.15 17.79 -6.22
CA ARG A 163 -11.76 18.84 -5.27
C ARG A 163 -11.11 18.22 -4.04
N ASN A 164 -10.43 19.02 -3.24
CA ASN A 164 -9.79 18.54 -2.03
C ASN A 164 -10.17 19.35 -0.80
N VAL A 165 -9.99 18.71 0.36
CA VAL A 165 -10.04 19.35 1.69
C VAL A 165 -8.74 19.00 2.41
N PRO A 166 -7.86 20.00 2.64
CA PRO A 166 -6.57 19.77 3.28
C PRO A 166 -6.71 19.32 4.73
N THR A 167 -5.87 18.37 5.14
CA THR A 167 -5.73 17.93 6.52
C THR A 167 -4.25 17.83 6.90
N ASN A 168 -3.98 17.82 8.20
CA ASN A 168 -2.62 17.67 8.71
C ASN A 168 -2.25 16.19 8.86
N ILE A 169 -0.95 15.89 8.87
CA ILE A 169 -0.42 14.59 9.25
C ILE A 169 0.46 14.70 10.50
N ARG A 170 0.65 13.59 11.20
CA ARG A 170 1.68 13.46 12.24
C ARG A 170 3.01 13.16 11.55
N ASN A 171 4.05 13.85 11.90
CA ASN A 171 5.41 13.52 11.44
C ASN A 171 6.07 12.49 12.38
N TRP A 172 7.15 11.87 11.91
CA TRP A 172 7.90 10.85 12.64
C TRP A 172 8.47 11.34 13.98
N GLY A 173 8.66 12.64 14.17
CA GLY A 173 9.13 13.26 15.41
C GLY A 173 8.03 13.53 16.43
N GLY A 174 6.80 13.11 16.18
CA GLY A 174 5.63 13.35 17.05
C GLY A 174 5.02 14.76 16.91
N GLY A 175 5.54 15.57 15.99
CA GLY A 175 4.95 16.87 15.62
C GLY A 175 3.83 16.73 14.59
N THR A 176 3.33 17.89 14.15
CA THR A 176 2.31 18.00 13.11
C THR A 176 2.93 18.62 11.86
N GLU A 177 2.80 17.94 10.73
CA GLU A 177 3.02 18.51 9.42
C GLU A 177 1.70 19.07 8.91
N ARG A 178 1.70 20.36 8.63
CA ARG A 178 0.49 21.03 8.12
C ARG A 178 0.26 20.66 6.67
N TYR A 179 -1.00 20.39 6.35
CA TYR A 179 -1.45 20.14 4.99
C TYR A 179 -0.75 19.00 4.24
N GLY A 180 -0.14 18.05 4.96
CA GLY A 180 0.53 16.89 4.37
C GLY A 180 -0.43 15.85 3.79
N ASN A 181 -1.72 15.96 4.06
CA ASN A 181 -2.77 15.12 3.50
C ASN A 181 -3.92 15.96 2.95
N SER A 182 -4.62 15.44 1.96
CA SER A 182 -5.89 15.98 1.46
C SER A 182 -6.92 14.87 1.36
N ILE A 183 -8.13 15.15 1.82
CA ILE A 183 -9.30 14.38 1.46
C ILE A 183 -9.70 14.80 0.05
N PHE A 184 -9.62 13.88 -0.92
CA PHE A 184 -10.11 14.14 -2.26
C PHE A 184 -11.57 13.72 -2.38
N VAL A 185 -12.38 14.60 -2.97
CA VAL A 185 -13.79 14.35 -3.25
C VAL A 185 -14.00 14.35 -4.75
N PHE A 186 -14.51 13.24 -5.25
CA PHE A 186 -14.82 13.00 -6.65
C PHE A 186 -16.33 13.09 -6.86
N GLU A 187 -16.76 14.02 -7.68
CA GLU A 187 -18.16 14.20 -8.05
C GLU A 187 -18.34 13.63 -9.46
N ILE A 188 -19.02 12.49 -9.57
CA ILE A 188 -19.17 11.70 -10.81
C ILE A 188 -20.57 11.11 -10.83
N ALA A 189 -21.31 11.22 -11.93
CA ALA A 189 -22.63 10.60 -12.10
C ALA A 189 -23.59 10.88 -10.91
N ASN A 190 -23.60 12.10 -10.38
CA ASN A 190 -24.33 12.53 -9.19
C ASN A 190 -23.94 11.85 -7.88
N LEU A 191 -22.86 11.08 -7.85
CA LEU A 191 -22.26 10.54 -6.65
C LEU A 191 -21.16 11.47 -6.12
N CYS A 192 -21.03 11.51 -4.79
CA CYS A 192 -19.93 12.15 -4.08
C CYS A 192 -19.11 11.05 -3.42
N ILE A 193 -17.89 10.82 -3.91
CA ILE A 193 -16.99 9.77 -3.45
C ILE A 193 -15.82 10.44 -2.74
N ALA A 194 -15.59 10.14 -1.48
CA ALA A 194 -14.48 10.70 -0.70
C ALA A 194 -13.38 9.68 -0.49
N HIS A 195 -12.14 10.07 -0.74
CA HIS A 195 -10.95 9.31 -0.39
C HIS A 195 -10.23 10.05 0.73
N LEU A 196 -10.16 9.44 1.92
CA LEU A 196 -9.61 10.11 3.11
C LEU A 196 -8.09 10.22 3.12
N GLY A 197 -7.41 9.55 2.17
CA GLY A 197 -5.95 9.53 2.08
C GLY A 197 -5.32 8.92 3.31
N HIS A 198 -4.27 9.56 3.82
CA HIS A 198 -3.58 9.19 5.05
C HIS A 198 -4.05 10.05 6.23
N LEU A 199 -5.33 9.98 6.55
CA LEU A 199 -5.95 10.82 7.58
C LEU A 199 -5.38 10.50 8.98
N HIS A 200 -4.93 11.52 9.72
CA HIS A 200 -4.32 11.36 11.04
C HIS A 200 -5.14 11.95 12.19
N HIS A 201 -6.15 12.75 11.90
CA HIS A 201 -6.91 13.49 12.90
C HIS A 201 -8.40 13.39 12.59
N THR A 202 -9.25 13.48 13.62
CA THR A 202 -10.69 13.63 13.42
C THR A 202 -10.98 14.95 12.69
N LEU A 203 -12.15 15.01 12.05
CA LEU A 203 -12.51 16.14 11.21
C LEU A 203 -13.16 17.26 12.01
N THR A 204 -12.71 18.48 11.80
CA THR A 204 -13.39 19.67 12.30
C THR A 204 -14.72 19.90 11.57
N GLN A 205 -15.64 20.65 12.19
CA GLN A 205 -16.90 21.02 11.55
C GLN A 205 -16.69 21.79 10.23
N GLN A 206 -15.64 22.61 10.15
CA GLN A 206 -15.27 23.30 8.91
C GLN A 206 -14.87 22.31 7.80
N GLN A 207 -14.08 21.30 8.12
CA GLN A 207 -13.70 20.27 7.17
C GLN A 207 -14.90 19.42 6.74
N LEU A 208 -15.76 19.01 7.67
CA LEU A 208 -17.02 18.29 7.36
C LEU A 208 -17.90 19.12 6.42
N ASN A 209 -18.05 20.43 6.68
CA ASN A 209 -18.81 21.32 5.81
C ASN A 209 -18.16 21.46 4.41
N ALA A 210 -16.82 21.50 4.34
CA ALA A 210 -16.09 21.58 3.08
C ALA A 210 -16.16 20.28 2.28
N ILE A 211 -16.15 19.11 2.95
CA ILE A 211 -16.36 17.80 2.32
C ILE A 211 -17.81 17.72 1.77
N GLY A 212 -18.78 18.12 2.58
CA GLY A 212 -20.19 18.07 2.23
C GLY A 212 -20.77 16.65 2.22
N ARG A 213 -21.74 16.37 1.33
CA ARG A 213 -22.35 15.05 1.19
C ARG A 213 -21.34 14.04 0.70
N VAL A 214 -21.35 12.84 1.28
CA VAL A 214 -20.56 11.69 0.86
C VAL A 214 -21.48 10.50 0.68
N ASP A 215 -21.46 9.89 -0.50
CA ASP A 215 -22.21 8.67 -0.80
C ASP A 215 -21.34 7.42 -0.57
N VAL A 216 -20.06 7.51 -0.94
CA VAL A 216 -19.06 6.46 -0.76
C VAL A 216 -17.81 7.05 -0.12
N VAL A 217 -17.27 6.41 0.91
CA VAL A 217 -16.01 6.81 1.56
C VAL A 217 -14.99 5.68 1.51
N MET A 218 -13.77 5.99 1.08
CA MET A 218 -12.59 5.12 1.17
C MET A 218 -11.79 5.57 2.38
N ALA A 219 -11.69 4.71 3.39
CA ALA A 219 -11.17 5.06 4.72
C ALA A 219 -9.97 4.21 5.13
N PRO A 220 -8.85 4.80 5.60
CA PRO A 220 -7.73 4.07 6.14
C PRO A 220 -8.09 3.44 7.48
N VAL A 221 -7.82 2.14 7.66
CA VAL A 221 -8.29 1.37 8.83
C VAL A 221 -7.18 0.61 9.56
N ASP A 222 -5.92 0.96 9.36
CA ASP A 222 -4.80 0.36 10.08
C ASP A 222 -4.82 0.68 11.59
N GLY A 223 -5.32 1.86 11.98
CA GLY A 223 -5.52 2.28 13.36
C GLY A 223 -4.23 2.60 14.12
N ASN A 224 -3.13 2.82 13.43
CA ASN A 224 -1.83 3.11 14.02
C ASN A 224 -1.02 4.14 13.21
N TYR A 225 -0.69 3.84 11.97
CA TYR A 225 0.01 4.79 11.08
C TYR A 225 -0.91 5.94 10.67
N THR A 226 -2.17 5.66 10.45
CA THR A 226 -3.22 6.67 10.24
C THR A 226 -3.95 7.00 11.54
N LEU A 227 -5.15 7.52 11.48
CA LEU A 227 -6.02 7.78 12.63
C LEU A 227 -6.33 6.45 13.36
N ASP A 228 -6.34 6.49 14.69
CA ASP A 228 -6.75 5.33 15.48
C ASP A 228 -8.20 4.91 15.17
N LEU A 229 -8.56 3.67 15.52
CA LEU A 229 -9.85 3.13 15.14
C LEU A 229 -11.03 3.86 15.80
N ASP A 230 -10.88 4.41 16.99
CA ASP A 230 -11.95 5.17 17.66
C ASP A 230 -12.22 6.47 16.92
N GLY A 231 -11.17 7.22 16.63
CA GLY A 231 -11.27 8.43 15.84
C GLY A 231 -11.80 8.16 14.42
N MET A 232 -11.40 7.04 13.79
CA MET A 232 -11.94 6.67 12.48
C MET A 232 -13.42 6.37 12.53
N MET A 233 -13.90 5.66 13.56
CA MET A 233 -15.34 5.42 13.75
C MET A 233 -16.12 6.74 13.95
N GLU A 234 -15.54 7.72 14.68
CA GLU A 234 -16.10 9.06 14.81
C GLU A 234 -16.24 9.75 13.45
N VAL A 235 -15.16 9.74 12.64
CA VAL A 235 -15.14 10.33 11.30
C VAL A 235 -16.19 9.69 10.40
N LEU A 236 -16.24 8.36 10.34
CA LEU A 236 -17.20 7.64 9.50
C LEU A 236 -18.65 7.91 9.92
N THR A 237 -18.91 7.99 11.23
CA THR A 237 -20.22 8.34 11.77
C THR A 237 -20.63 9.77 11.39
N ALA A 238 -19.69 10.72 11.42
CA ALA A 238 -19.92 12.11 11.04
C ALA A 238 -20.17 12.29 9.53
N LEU A 239 -19.46 11.55 8.69
CA LEU A 239 -19.60 11.61 7.22
C LEU A 239 -20.92 10.99 6.72
N LYS A 240 -21.49 10.01 7.43
CA LYS A 240 -22.76 9.34 7.09
C LYS A 240 -22.79 8.76 5.67
N ALA A 241 -21.63 8.29 5.16
CA ALA A 241 -21.56 7.69 3.83
C ALA A 241 -22.39 6.39 3.80
N GLN A 242 -23.08 6.15 2.68
CA GLN A 242 -23.89 4.93 2.50
C GLN A 242 -23.04 3.69 2.24
N ILE A 243 -21.85 3.86 1.65
CA ILE A 243 -20.87 2.78 1.45
C ILE A 243 -19.53 3.20 2.06
N ILE A 244 -19.01 2.37 2.96
CA ILE A 244 -17.71 2.54 3.59
C ILE A 244 -16.78 1.46 3.02
N ILE A 245 -15.70 1.85 2.34
CA ILE A 245 -14.70 0.93 1.77
C ILE A 245 -13.42 1.06 2.59
N PRO A 246 -13.03 0.04 3.37
CA PRO A 246 -11.79 0.07 4.11
C PRO A 246 -10.58 -0.05 3.17
N MET A 247 -9.53 0.70 3.48
CA MET A 247 -8.24 0.68 2.80
C MET A 247 -7.11 0.81 3.82
N HIS A 248 -5.85 0.83 3.35
CA HIS A 248 -4.67 1.06 4.17
C HIS A 248 -4.56 0.07 5.35
N PHE A 249 -4.76 -1.21 5.07
CA PHE A 249 -4.56 -2.29 6.02
C PHE A 249 -3.39 -3.18 5.57
N PHE A 250 -2.55 -3.62 6.52
CA PHE A 250 -1.31 -4.36 6.24
C PHE A 250 -1.49 -5.88 6.29
N GLY A 251 -2.71 -6.35 6.40
CA GLY A 251 -3.03 -7.77 6.42
C GLY A 251 -4.38 -8.07 7.05
N PRO A 252 -4.80 -9.34 7.02
CA PRO A 252 -6.13 -9.75 7.52
C PRO A 252 -6.40 -9.32 8.96
N GLY A 253 -5.42 -9.45 9.85
CA GLY A 253 -5.59 -9.12 11.27
C GLY A 253 -5.84 -7.63 11.51
N THR A 254 -5.26 -6.75 10.70
CA THR A 254 -5.49 -5.31 10.79
C THR A 254 -6.90 -4.95 10.33
N LEU A 255 -7.31 -5.51 9.20
CA LEU A 255 -8.66 -5.34 8.68
C LEU A 255 -9.72 -5.88 9.65
N GLU A 256 -9.52 -7.09 10.20
CA GLU A 256 -10.47 -7.71 11.11
C GLU A 256 -10.71 -6.87 12.38
N ARG A 257 -9.68 -6.23 12.95
CA ARG A 257 -9.86 -5.34 14.11
C ARG A 257 -10.83 -4.20 13.81
N PHE A 258 -10.71 -3.60 12.63
CA PHE A 258 -11.66 -2.58 12.17
C PHE A 258 -13.05 -3.17 11.96
N LEU A 259 -13.15 -4.30 11.25
CA LEU A 259 -14.45 -4.90 10.92
C LEU A 259 -15.23 -5.34 12.15
N GLN A 260 -14.57 -5.89 13.19
CA GLN A 260 -15.22 -6.23 14.46
C GLN A 260 -15.84 -5.00 15.14
N ARG A 261 -15.19 -3.84 15.00
CA ARG A 261 -15.70 -2.59 15.55
C ARG A 261 -16.83 -2.01 14.69
N ALA A 262 -16.63 -1.98 13.38
CA ALA A 262 -17.59 -1.47 12.42
C ALA A 262 -18.90 -2.28 12.41
N ALA A 263 -18.83 -3.60 12.59
CA ALA A 263 -19.98 -4.50 12.65
C ALA A 263 -20.95 -4.20 13.81
N GLN A 264 -20.53 -3.42 14.81
CA GLN A 264 -21.42 -2.95 15.88
C GLN A 264 -22.39 -1.85 15.41
N GLN A 265 -22.09 -1.19 14.29
CA GLN A 265 -22.87 -0.06 13.77
C GLN A 265 -23.41 -0.33 12.34
N TRP A 266 -22.65 -1.07 11.53
CA TRP A 266 -22.97 -1.27 10.11
C TRP A 266 -22.81 -2.73 9.69
N PRO A 267 -23.69 -3.26 8.82
CA PRO A 267 -23.49 -4.56 8.21
C PRO A 267 -22.20 -4.57 7.39
N VAL A 268 -21.47 -5.69 7.44
CA VAL A 268 -20.23 -5.91 6.72
C VAL A 268 -20.47 -6.87 5.57
N GLU A 269 -20.17 -6.44 4.35
CA GLU A 269 -20.22 -7.25 3.13
C GLU A 269 -18.79 -7.41 2.59
N ARG A 270 -18.46 -8.62 2.15
CA ARG A 270 -17.15 -8.92 1.53
C ARG A 270 -17.37 -9.27 0.06
N SER A 271 -16.70 -8.54 -0.81
CA SER A 271 -16.67 -8.86 -2.24
C SER A 271 -15.60 -9.91 -2.53
N GLU A 272 -15.91 -10.85 -3.41
CA GLU A 272 -14.94 -11.83 -3.92
C GLU A 272 -14.03 -11.24 -5.01
N ILE A 273 -14.37 -10.05 -5.51
CA ILE A 273 -13.62 -9.35 -6.56
C ILE A 273 -13.16 -7.97 -6.08
N PRO A 274 -12.07 -7.44 -6.63
CA PRO A 274 -11.48 -6.17 -6.19
C PRO A 274 -12.27 -4.94 -6.65
N MET A 275 -13.48 -5.10 -7.16
CA MET A 275 -14.22 -3.98 -7.72
C MET A 275 -15.69 -3.98 -7.31
N THR A 276 -16.29 -2.79 -7.40
CA THR A 276 -17.73 -2.58 -7.33
C THR A 276 -18.17 -1.53 -8.35
N VAL A 277 -19.43 -1.63 -8.79
CA VAL A 277 -20.07 -0.60 -9.61
C VAL A 277 -21.18 0.01 -8.76
N VAL A 278 -21.14 1.33 -8.60
CA VAL A 278 -22.10 2.09 -7.79
C VAL A 278 -22.85 3.11 -8.63
N SER A 279 -24.09 3.34 -8.29
CA SER A 279 -24.93 4.43 -8.83
C SER A 279 -25.84 4.98 -7.74
N LYS A 280 -26.44 6.13 -7.97
CA LYS A 280 -27.41 6.68 -7.00
C LYS A 280 -28.57 5.73 -6.68
N THR A 281 -28.97 4.93 -7.67
CA THR A 281 -30.09 3.99 -7.54
C THR A 281 -29.70 2.67 -6.87
N THR A 282 -28.40 2.35 -6.80
CA THR A 282 -27.89 1.13 -6.16
C THR A 282 -27.28 1.36 -4.77
N LEU A 283 -27.25 2.61 -4.32
CA LEU A 283 -26.82 2.90 -2.95
C LEU A 283 -27.77 2.24 -1.94
N PRO A 284 -27.24 1.62 -0.87
CA PRO A 284 -28.09 1.02 0.16
C PRO A 284 -28.86 2.10 0.92
N GLU A 285 -30.05 1.77 1.39
CA GLU A 285 -30.85 2.67 2.22
C GLU A 285 -30.18 3.00 3.57
N SER A 286 -29.45 2.04 4.13
CA SER A 286 -28.67 2.18 5.35
C SER A 286 -27.18 1.98 5.08
N PRO A 287 -26.30 2.68 5.79
CA PRO A 287 -24.86 2.53 5.63
C PRO A 287 -24.39 1.08 5.78
N LYS A 288 -23.39 0.68 4.97
CA LYS A 288 -22.71 -0.61 5.07
C LYS A 288 -21.20 -0.48 4.86
N VAL A 289 -20.46 -1.41 5.42
CA VAL A 289 -19.06 -1.61 5.08
C VAL A 289 -18.96 -2.61 3.92
N LEU A 290 -18.28 -2.22 2.84
CA LEU A 290 -18.00 -3.08 1.69
C LEU A 290 -16.49 -3.31 1.60
N VAL A 291 -16.05 -4.53 1.89
CA VAL A 291 -14.67 -4.94 1.77
C VAL A 291 -14.40 -5.41 0.35
N LEU A 292 -13.51 -4.72 -0.36
CA LEU A 292 -12.99 -5.17 -1.64
C LEU A 292 -11.65 -5.88 -1.43
N THR A 293 -11.43 -7.00 -2.11
CA THR A 293 -10.13 -7.70 -2.09
C THR A 293 -9.19 -7.01 -3.08
N GLY A 294 -7.98 -6.57 -2.62
CA GLY A 294 -6.95 -6.02 -3.52
C GLY A 294 -6.35 -7.08 -4.46
N PHE A 295 -5.61 -6.62 -5.46
CA PHE A 295 -4.84 -7.46 -6.39
C PHE A 295 -3.56 -7.99 -5.74
#